data_3965983d9c0da2ae98a1d665975086fd
#
_entry.id   3965983d9c0da2ae98a1d665975086fd
#
_cell.length_a   1.000
_cell.length_b   1.000
_cell.length_c   1.000
_cell.angle_alpha   90.00
_cell.angle_beta   90.00
_cell.angle_gamma   90.00
#
_symmetry.space_group_name_H-M   'P 1'
#
loop_
_entity.id
_entity.type
_entity.pdbx_description
1 polymer ?
#
loop_
_entity_poly.entity_id
_entity_poly.type
_entity_poly.pdbx_seq_one_letter_code
_entity_poly.pdbx_strand_id
1 'polypeptide(L)'
;MPKIIENLPQRLTEEARRQIEESGYEAMTIRSVAKACGVGVGTVYNYYPSKEALVATFMLSDWKDCVASIQRCADDDNLPETVLRCMYDQLLLFMRQYAPIFRDESAAVSYTGATSPYHSVLREQLAAPVRKFCGDDFTAQFIAEAMLAWTIAGTPFDEIYALVRKLF
;
A
#
# COMPACT_ATOMS: atom_id res chain seq x y z
N MET A 1 25.48 -9.90 28.15
CA MET A 1 25.12 -10.48 26.85
C MET A 1 23.91 -9.77 26.31
N PRO A 2 23.88 -9.32 25.07
CA PRO A 2 22.69 -8.73 24.50
C PRO A 2 21.60 -9.83 24.42
N LYS A 3 20.43 -9.51 24.98
CA LYS A 3 19.28 -10.42 24.96
C LYS A 3 18.79 -10.50 23.51
N ILE A 4 18.98 -11.62 22.85
CA ILE A 4 18.40 -11.87 21.52
C ILE A 4 16.88 -11.92 21.75
N ILE A 5 16.18 -10.91 21.26
CA ILE A 5 14.73 -10.83 21.30
C ILE A 5 14.24 -11.49 20.01
N GLU A 6 13.61 -12.65 20.15
CA GLU A 6 13.03 -13.36 19.01
C GLU A 6 11.97 -12.47 18.31
N ASN A 7 12.00 -12.48 16.99
CA ASN A 7 11.08 -11.74 16.12
C ASN A 7 11.03 -10.22 16.37
N LEU A 8 12.14 -9.62 16.82
CA LEU A 8 12.18 -8.18 17.12
C LEU A 8 11.74 -7.31 15.93
N PRO A 9 12.15 -7.53 14.66
CA PRO A 9 11.67 -6.74 13.53
C PRO A 9 10.14 -6.72 13.42
N GLN A 10 9.50 -7.87 13.55
CA GLN A 10 8.05 -7.98 13.50
C GLN A 10 7.39 -7.23 14.66
N ARG A 11 7.88 -7.40 15.88
CA ARG A 11 7.36 -6.68 17.05
C ARG A 11 7.48 -5.16 16.92
N LEU A 12 8.55 -4.67 16.29
CA LEU A 12 8.75 -3.24 16.03
C LEU A 12 7.72 -2.71 15.02
N THR A 13 7.44 -3.47 13.96
CA THR A 13 6.44 -3.08 12.95
C THR A 13 5.01 -3.14 13.50
N GLU A 14 4.67 -4.17 14.27
CA GLU A 14 3.36 -4.31 14.92
C GLU A 14 3.12 -3.17 15.92
N GLU A 15 4.10 -2.83 16.74
CA GLU A 15 4.01 -1.74 17.70
C GLU A 15 3.90 -0.37 17.02
N ALA A 16 4.66 -0.16 15.93
CA ALA A 16 4.57 1.08 15.16
C ALA A 16 3.17 1.24 14.54
N ARG A 17 2.61 0.17 13.96
CA ARG A 17 1.25 0.14 13.43
C ARG A 17 0.23 0.50 14.51
N ARG A 18 0.30 -0.16 15.67
CA ARG A 18 -0.59 0.10 16.80
C ARG A 18 -0.56 1.58 17.23
N GLN A 19 0.64 2.17 17.37
CA GLN A 19 0.78 3.58 17.76
C GLN A 19 0.21 4.53 16.70
N ILE A 20 0.37 4.22 15.41
CA ILE A 20 -0.23 5.03 14.32
C ILE A 20 -1.76 4.95 14.35
N GLU A 21 -2.31 3.78 14.57
CA GLU A 21 -3.77 3.58 14.67
C GLU A 21 -4.37 4.33 15.88
N GLU A 22 -3.68 4.31 17.03
CA GLU A 22 -4.17 4.93 18.26
C GLU A 22 -3.94 6.44 18.33
N SER A 23 -2.81 6.93 17.81
CA SER A 23 -2.35 8.30 18.07
C SER A 23 -1.99 9.09 16.81
N GLY A 24 -2.05 8.47 15.64
CA GLY A 24 -1.68 9.05 14.36
C GLY A 24 -0.19 8.95 14.02
N TYR A 25 0.11 9.21 12.74
CA TYR A 25 1.47 9.07 12.21
C TYR A 25 2.46 10.03 12.90
N GLU A 26 2.11 11.28 13.10
CA GLU A 26 3.03 12.26 13.71
C GLU A 26 3.45 11.89 15.13
N ALA A 27 2.53 11.40 15.95
CA ALA A 27 2.77 11.06 17.35
C ALA A 27 3.66 9.83 17.52
N MET A 28 3.66 8.89 16.57
CA MET A 28 4.55 7.73 16.59
C MET A 28 5.99 8.14 16.31
N THR A 29 6.91 7.68 17.13
CA THR A 29 8.35 7.94 17.01
C THR A 29 9.16 6.65 17.18
N ILE A 30 10.35 6.60 16.59
CA ILE A 30 11.29 5.48 16.83
C ILE A 30 11.57 5.27 18.31
N ARG A 31 11.63 6.37 19.09
CA ARG A 31 11.85 6.32 20.55
C ARG A 31 10.66 5.69 21.28
N SER A 32 9.42 6.04 20.91
CA SER A 32 8.22 5.47 21.56
C SER A 32 8.09 3.97 21.24
N VAL A 33 8.36 3.56 20.00
CA VAL A 33 8.37 2.16 19.58
C VAL A 33 9.46 1.36 20.32
N ALA A 34 10.69 1.89 20.39
CA ALA A 34 11.79 1.27 21.12
C ALA A 34 11.44 1.04 22.59
N LYS A 35 10.89 2.09 23.25
CA LYS A 35 10.47 2.02 24.65
C LYS A 35 9.39 0.95 24.87
N ALA A 36 8.38 0.89 24.03
CA ALA A 36 7.29 -0.08 24.14
C ALA A 36 7.77 -1.53 23.91
N CYS A 37 8.71 -1.72 22.98
CA CYS A 37 9.33 -3.04 22.74
C CYS A 37 10.41 -3.44 23.76
N GLY A 38 10.77 -2.54 24.68
CA GLY A 38 11.80 -2.77 25.71
C GLY A 38 13.23 -2.85 25.16
N VAL A 39 13.52 -2.09 24.08
CA VAL A 39 14.84 -2.07 23.44
C VAL A 39 15.43 -0.65 23.39
N GLY A 40 16.74 -0.57 23.17
CA GLY A 40 17.40 0.72 22.91
C GLY A 40 17.02 1.29 21.55
N VAL A 41 16.98 2.62 21.44
CA VAL A 41 16.70 3.32 20.18
C VAL A 41 17.72 2.94 19.09
N GLY A 42 19.00 2.80 19.45
CA GLY A 42 20.05 2.33 18.53
C GLY A 42 19.78 0.93 17.98
N THR A 43 19.12 0.05 18.77
CA THR A 43 18.71 -1.28 18.29
C THR A 43 17.68 -1.16 17.18
N VAL A 44 16.70 -0.25 17.30
CA VAL A 44 15.70 -0.03 16.25
C VAL A 44 16.36 0.50 14.97
N TYR A 45 17.29 1.46 15.09
CA TYR A 45 18.03 2.00 13.94
C TYR A 45 18.88 0.97 13.19
N ASN A 46 19.30 -0.12 13.85
CA ASN A 46 19.98 -1.23 13.17
C ASN A 46 19.08 -2.00 12.18
N TYR A 47 17.76 -1.97 12.39
CA TYR A 47 16.78 -2.62 11.52
C TYR A 47 16.13 -1.63 10.56
N TYR A 48 15.83 -0.43 11.04
CA TYR A 48 15.06 0.58 10.31
C TYR A 48 15.77 1.94 10.45
N PRO A 49 16.41 2.41 9.36
CA PRO A 49 17.23 3.63 9.41
C PRO A 49 16.42 4.91 9.67
N SER A 50 15.10 4.85 9.49
CA SER A 50 14.19 5.97 9.76
C SER A 50 12.79 5.50 10.14
N LYS A 51 11.95 6.43 10.58
CA LYS A 51 10.52 6.21 10.81
C LYS A 51 9.80 5.76 9.53
N GLU A 52 10.13 6.39 8.43
CA GLU A 52 9.57 6.10 7.11
C GLU A 52 9.94 4.69 6.65
N ALA A 53 11.18 4.26 6.89
CA ALA A 53 11.63 2.90 6.56
C ALA A 53 10.90 1.83 7.38
N LEU A 54 10.65 2.11 8.66
CA LEU A 54 9.87 1.23 9.53
C LEU A 54 8.44 1.10 9.01
N VAL A 55 7.80 2.22 8.69
CA VAL A 55 6.42 2.27 8.18
C VAL A 55 6.33 1.64 6.80
N ALA A 56 7.25 1.95 5.89
CA ALA A 56 7.28 1.37 4.54
C ALA A 56 7.33 -0.16 4.56
N THR A 57 7.98 -0.76 5.56
CA THR A 57 8.11 -2.22 5.66
C THR A 57 6.75 -2.92 5.76
N PHE A 58 5.88 -2.45 6.64
CA PHE A 58 4.57 -3.06 6.79
C PHE A 58 3.57 -2.61 5.71
N MET A 59 3.68 -1.36 5.21
CA MET A 59 2.90 -0.92 4.07
C MET A 59 3.18 -1.76 2.81
N LEU A 60 4.44 -2.06 2.54
CA LEU A 60 4.83 -2.92 1.42
C LEU A 60 4.36 -4.36 1.58
N SER A 61 4.32 -4.88 2.81
CA SER A 61 3.75 -6.21 3.07
C SER A 61 2.25 -6.23 2.73
N ASP A 62 1.48 -5.28 3.26
CA ASP A 62 0.05 -5.21 3.02
C ASP A 62 -0.29 -4.88 1.55
N TRP A 63 0.57 -4.11 0.88
CA TRP A 63 0.45 -3.88 -0.55
C TRP A 63 0.61 -5.18 -1.36
N LYS A 64 1.58 -6.04 -1.00
CA LYS A 64 1.75 -7.35 -1.63
C LYS A 64 0.50 -8.22 -1.47
N ASP A 65 -0.12 -8.20 -0.29
CA ASP A 65 -1.34 -8.94 -0.02
C ASP A 65 -2.53 -8.38 -0.82
N CYS A 66 -2.62 -7.06 -0.96
CA CYS A 66 -3.59 -6.37 -1.82
C CYS A 66 -3.44 -6.83 -3.27
N VAL A 67 -2.25 -6.75 -3.85
CA VAL A 67 -1.97 -7.18 -5.23
C VAL A 67 -2.24 -8.68 -5.42
N ALA A 68 -1.83 -9.52 -4.46
CA ALA A 68 -2.10 -10.95 -4.51
C ALA A 68 -3.61 -11.27 -4.50
N SER A 69 -4.40 -10.48 -3.78
CA SER A 69 -5.87 -10.62 -3.78
C SER A 69 -6.48 -10.24 -5.13
N ILE A 70 -6.03 -9.15 -5.75
CA ILE A 70 -6.46 -8.73 -7.09
C ILE A 70 -6.07 -9.80 -8.13
N GLN A 71 -4.86 -10.35 -8.04
CA GLN A 71 -4.40 -11.38 -8.95
C GLN A 71 -5.25 -12.65 -8.84
N ARG A 72 -5.61 -13.08 -7.63
CA ARG A 72 -6.52 -14.22 -7.42
C ARG A 72 -7.89 -13.98 -8.05
N CYS A 73 -8.47 -12.80 -7.89
CA CYS A 73 -9.72 -12.45 -8.56
C CYS A 73 -9.62 -12.60 -10.08
N ALA A 74 -8.50 -12.20 -10.68
CA ALA A 74 -8.26 -12.31 -12.11
C ALA A 74 -7.90 -13.74 -12.57
N ASP A 75 -7.50 -14.63 -11.65
CA ASP A 75 -7.27 -16.05 -11.94
C ASP A 75 -8.56 -16.86 -11.85
N ASP A 76 -9.45 -16.50 -10.91
CA ASP A 76 -10.73 -17.18 -10.67
C ASP A 76 -11.79 -16.77 -11.69
N ASP A 77 -11.86 -15.48 -12.01
CA ASP A 77 -12.81 -14.93 -12.98
C ASP A 77 -12.11 -13.77 -13.73
N ASN A 78 -11.90 -13.97 -15.03
CA ASN A 78 -11.24 -12.98 -15.88
C ASN A 78 -12.20 -11.97 -16.53
N LEU A 79 -13.45 -11.89 -16.08
CA LEU A 79 -14.38 -10.86 -16.54
C LEU A 79 -13.84 -9.47 -16.12
N PRO A 80 -13.70 -8.55 -17.09
CA PRO A 80 -13.10 -7.23 -16.81
C PRO A 80 -13.75 -6.48 -15.63
N GLU A 81 -15.08 -6.52 -15.54
CA GLU A 81 -15.80 -5.85 -14.45
C GLU A 81 -15.47 -6.45 -13.08
N THR A 82 -15.44 -7.78 -12.98
CA THR A 82 -15.13 -8.49 -11.73
C THR A 82 -13.72 -8.13 -11.26
N VAL A 83 -12.74 -8.18 -12.17
CA VAL A 83 -11.33 -7.88 -11.85
C VAL A 83 -11.16 -6.42 -11.44
N LEU A 84 -11.76 -5.49 -12.18
CA LEU A 84 -11.63 -4.06 -11.88
C LEU A 84 -12.38 -3.66 -10.61
N ARG A 85 -13.52 -4.29 -10.30
CA ARG A 85 -14.24 -4.09 -9.04
C ARG A 85 -13.44 -4.63 -7.86
N CYS A 86 -12.88 -5.82 -7.98
CA CYS A 86 -11.97 -6.37 -6.97
C CYS A 86 -10.77 -5.44 -6.75
N MET A 87 -10.15 -4.94 -7.83
CA MET A 87 -9.05 -3.97 -7.74
C MET A 87 -9.48 -2.70 -6.98
N TYR A 88 -10.62 -2.12 -7.32
CA TYR A 88 -11.17 -0.95 -6.66
C TYR A 88 -11.39 -1.18 -5.16
N ASP A 89 -12.02 -2.30 -4.79
CA ASP A 89 -12.33 -2.62 -3.40
C ASP A 89 -11.06 -2.85 -2.58
N GLN A 90 -10.06 -3.55 -3.14
CA GLN A 90 -8.77 -3.78 -2.49
C GLN A 90 -7.98 -2.48 -2.32
N LEU A 91 -7.98 -1.60 -3.31
CA LEU A 91 -7.36 -0.27 -3.22
C LEU A 91 -8.05 0.59 -2.16
N LEU A 92 -9.39 0.61 -2.10
CA LEU A 92 -10.12 1.33 -1.06
C LEU A 92 -9.79 0.80 0.35
N LEU A 93 -9.71 -0.52 0.50
CA LEU A 93 -9.36 -1.13 1.78
C LEU A 93 -7.96 -0.68 2.21
N PHE A 94 -6.99 -0.76 1.32
CA PHE A 94 -5.62 -0.30 1.56
C PHE A 94 -5.57 1.20 1.93
N MET A 95 -6.27 2.05 1.16
CA MET A 95 -6.32 3.48 1.44
C MET A 95 -6.94 3.82 2.79
N ARG A 96 -8.00 3.13 3.18
CA ARG A 96 -8.66 3.30 4.50
C ARG A 96 -7.73 2.90 5.64
N GLN A 97 -7.03 1.78 5.50
CA GLN A 97 -6.07 1.30 6.50
C GLN A 97 -4.93 2.30 6.73
N TYR A 98 -4.46 2.96 5.67
CA TYR A 98 -3.36 3.91 5.73
C TYR A 98 -3.80 5.39 5.76
N ALA A 99 -5.10 5.66 5.87
CA ALA A 99 -5.63 7.02 5.96
C ALA A 99 -4.96 7.90 7.04
N PRO A 100 -4.58 7.38 8.23
CA PRO A 100 -3.86 8.18 9.23
C PRO A 100 -2.47 8.65 8.76
N ILE A 101 -1.82 7.90 7.86
CA ILE A 101 -0.52 8.26 7.28
C ILE A 101 -0.72 9.24 6.12
N PHE A 102 -1.66 8.97 5.22
CA PHE A 102 -1.90 9.80 4.03
C PHE A 102 -2.51 11.18 4.35
N ARG A 103 -3.02 11.39 5.55
CA ARG A 103 -3.44 12.73 6.03
C ARG A 103 -2.27 13.64 6.40
N ASP A 104 -1.10 13.07 6.65
CA ASP A 104 0.13 13.83 6.84
C ASP A 104 0.72 14.16 5.47
N GLU A 105 0.79 15.47 5.13
CA GLU A 105 1.23 15.91 3.79
C GLU A 105 2.65 15.45 3.46
N SER A 106 3.55 15.45 4.43
CA SER A 106 4.94 15.04 4.22
C SER A 106 5.06 13.54 3.97
N ALA A 107 4.29 12.74 4.70
CA ALA A 107 4.20 11.30 4.52
C ALA A 107 3.51 10.96 3.19
N ALA A 108 2.39 11.62 2.88
CA ALA A 108 1.65 11.38 1.63
C ALA A 108 2.54 11.58 0.40
N VAL A 109 3.30 12.68 0.32
CA VAL A 109 4.25 12.93 -0.78
C VAL A 109 5.29 11.83 -0.89
N SER A 110 5.81 11.34 0.24
CA SER A 110 6.84 10.30 0.26
C SER A 110 6.36 8.94 -0.24
N TYR A 111 5.08 8.59 0.00
CA TYR A 111 4.55 7.27 -0.30
C TYR A 111 3.69 7.20 -1.58
N THR A 112 2.98 8.27 -1.94
CA THR A 112 1.98 8.24 -3.03
C THR A 112 2.25 9.23 -4.16
N GLY A 113 3.24 10.11 -4.04
CA GLY A 113 3.52 11.12 -5.07
C GLY A 113 3.80 10.49 -6.43
N ALA A 114 3.23 11.04 -7.52
CA ALA A 114 3.44 10.56 -8.89
C ALA A 114 4.93 10.55 -9.32
N THR A 115 5.77 11.32 -8.62
CA THR A 115 7.22 11.34 -8.78
C THR A 115 7.95 10.31 -7.89
N SER A 116 7.21 9.56 -7.05
CA SER A 116 7.77 8.51 -6.22
C SER A 116 8.36 7.40 -7.10
N PRO A 117 9.57 6.89 -6.82
CA PRO A 117 10.13 5.76 -7.56
C PRO A 117 9.30 4.49 -7.45
N TYR A 118 8.40 4.43 -6.46
CA TYR A 118 7.49 3.30 -6.27
C TYR A 118 6.26 3.37 -7.18
N HIS A 119 5.88 4.55 -7.68
CA HIS A 119 4.63 4.71 -8.44
C HIS A 119 4.60 3.85 -9.71
N SER A 120 5.69 3.79 -10.46
CA SER A 120 5.79 2.94 -11.65
C SER A 120 5.69 1.44 -11.32
N VAL A 121 6.24 1.03 -10.19
CA VAL A 121 6.18 -0.37 -9.71
C VAL A 121 4.74 -0.72 -9.30
N LEU A 122 4.06 0.16 -8.56
CA LEU A 122 2.67 -0.03 -8.17
C LEU A 122 1.76 -0.17 -9.39
N ARG A 123 1.90 0.74 -10.36
CA ARG A 123 1.14 0.70 -11.62
C ARG A 123 1.38 -0.61 -12.37
N GLU A 124 2.65 -1.04 -12.53
CA GLU A 124 2.99 -2.27 -13.21
C GLU A 124 2.35 -3.51 -12.57
N GLN A 125 2.35 -3.57 -11.24
CA GLN A 125 1.72 -4.65 -10.50
C GLN A 125 0.20 -4.67 -10.69
N LEU A 126 -0.45 -3.51 -10.78
CA LEU A 126 -1.88 -3.41 -11.06
C LEU A 126 -2.20 -3.66 -12.54
N ALA A 127 -1.29 -3.37 -13.47
CA ALA A 127 -1.48 -3.67 -14.88
C ALA A 127 -1.45 -5.18 -15.19
N ALA A 128 -0.71 -5.96 -14.41
CA ALA A 128 -0.57 -7.40 -14.64
C ALA A 128 -1.91 -8.16 -14.74
N PRO A 129 -2.87 -8.03 -13.80
CA PRO A 129 -4.19 -8.64 -13.93
C PRO A 129 -5.03 -8.06 -15.08
N VAL A 130 -4.85 -6.77 -15.41
CA VAL A 130 -5.59 -6.11 -16.49
C VAL A 130 -5.16 -6.61 -17.87
N ARG A 131 -3.89 -6.98 -18.05
CA ARG A 131 -3.38 -7.57 -19.31
C ARG A 131 -4.11 -8.83 -19.75
N LYS A 132 -4.79 -9.52 -18.84
CA LYS A 132 -5.53 -10.74 -19.19
C LYS A 132 -6.71 -10.49 -20.12
N PHE A 133 -7.26 -9.27 -20.11
CA PHE A 133 -8.41 -8.91 -20.95
C PHE A 133 -8.17 -7.70 -21.86
N CYS A 134 -7.00 -7.03 -21.76
CA CYS A 134 -6.62 -5.94 -22.66
C CYS A 134 -5.79 -6.44 -23.83
N GLY A 135 -6.00 -5.82 -25.02
CA GLY A 135 -5.29 -6.20 -26.24
C GLY A 135 -3.83 -5.75 -26.31
N ASP A 136 -3.43 -4.76 -25.49
CA ASP A 136 -2.08 -4.20 -25.49
C ASP A 136 -1.64 -3.71 -24.11
N ASP A 137 -0.33 -3.61 -23.94
CA ASP A 137 0.29 -3.25 -22.67
C ASP A 137 0.03 -1.79 -22.25
N PHE A 138 -0.02 -0.87 -23.20
CA PHE A 138 -0.27 0.54 -22.90
C PHE A 138 -1.68 0.75 -22.33
N THR A 139 -2.68 0.12 -22.95
CA THR A 139 -4.07 0.17 -22.46
C THR A 139 -4.16 -0.44 -21.05
N ALA A 140 -3.50 -1.56 -20.78
CA ALA A 140 -3.47 -2.17 -19.45
C ALA A 140 -2.85 -1.25 -18.40
N GLN A 141 -1.73 -0.60 -18.72
CA GLN A 141 -1.09 0.37 -17.82
C GLN A 141 -1.95 1.63 -17.62
N PHE A 142 -2.62 2.12 -18.66
CA PHE A 142 -3.53 3.26 -18.57
C PHE A 142 -4.72 2.97 -17.66
N ILE A 143 -5.33 1.79 -17.79
CA ILE A 143 -6.43 1.36 -16.92
C ILE A 143 -5.96 1.23 -15.47
N ALA A 144 -4.79 0.60 -15.24
CA ALA A 144 -4.21 0.47 -13.90
C ALA A 144 -3.98 1.84 -13.25
N GLU A 145 -3.43 2.80 -14.01
CA GLU A 145 -3.23 4.18 -13.55
C GLU A 145 -4.55 4.86 -13.24
N ALA A 146 -5.55 4.74 -14.12
CA ALA A 146 -6.87 5.32 -13.91
C ALA A 146 -7.53 4.74 -12.65
N MET A 147 -7.49 3.42 -12.48
CA MET A 147 -8.02 2.74 -11.29
C MET A 147 -7.33 3.24 -10.02
N LEU A 148 -6.00 3.32 -10.00
CA LEU A 148 -5.24 3.80 -8.85
C LEU A 148 -5.58 5.27 -8.53
N ALA A 149 -5.42 6.16 -9.50
CA ALA A 149 -5.56 7.59 -9.30
C ALA A 149 -6.99 8.00 -8.90
N TRP A 150 -8.00 7.49 -9.60
CA TRP A 150 -9.39 7.87 -9.35
C TRP A 150 -9.98 7.19 -8.11
N THR A 151 -9.52 5.99 -7.74
CA THR A 151 -9.87 5.39 -6.46
C THR A 151 -9.30 6.20 -5.29
N ILE A 152 -8.05 6.65 -5.39
CA ILE A 152 -7.42 7.55 -4.40
C ILE A 152 -8.19 8.87 -4.30
N ALA A 153 -8.65 9.41 -5.44
CA ALA A 153 -9.47 10.63 -5.48
C ALA A 153 -10.89 10.45 -4.92
N GLY A 154 -11.31 9.22 -4.59
CA GLY A 154 -12.62 8.92 -4.03
C GLY A 154 -13.75 8.85 -5.06
N THR A 155 -13.41 8.70 -6.36
CA THR A 155 -14.39 8.55 -7.43
C THR A 155 -15.10 7.20 -7.31
N PRO A 156 -16.44 7.14 -7.42
CA PRO A 156 -17.18 5.87 -7.38
C PRO A 156 -16.75 4.91 -8.51
N PHE A 157 -16.73 3.61 -8.20
CA PHE A 157 -16.35 2.58 -9.17
C PHE A 157 -17.11 2.68 -10.50
N ASP A 158 -18.43 2.88 -10.45
CA ASP A 158 -19.27 2.87 -11.64
C ASP A 158 -18.94 4.02 -12.61
N GLU A 159 -18.47 5.16 -12.09
CA GLU A 159 -18.00 6.29 -12.90
C GLU A 159 -16.67 5.96 -13.59
N ILE A 160 -15.73 5.36 -12.86
CA ILE A 160 -14.44 4.92 -13.43
C ILE A 160 -14.68 3.84 -14.47
N TYR A 161 -15.47 2.82 -14.13
CA TYR A 161 -15.77 1.69 -14.99
C TYR A 161 -16.48 2.09 -16.28
N ALA A 162 -17.43 3.05 -16.22
CA ALA A 162 -18.13 3.57 -17.39
C ALA A 162 -17.19 4.14 -18.47
N LEU A 163 -16.01 4.60 -18.07
CA LEU A 163 -14.99 5.11 -18.99
C LEU A 163 -14.03 4.03 -19.43
N VAL A 164 -13.44 3.29 -18.48
CA VAL A 164 -12.37 2.33 -18.80
C VAL A 164 -12.88 1.13 -19.61
N ARG A 165 -14.15 0.69 -19.43
CA ARG A 165 -14.75 -0.39 -20.21
C ARG A 165 -14.84 -0.12 -21.73
N LYS A 166 -14.60 1.10 -22.17
CA LYS A 166 -14.58 1.45 -23.58
C LYS A 166 -13.23 1.19 -24.25
N LEU A 167 -12.24 0.77 -23.45
CA LEU A 167 -10.87 0.55 -23.91
C LEU A 167 -10.56 -0.94 -24.21
N PHE A 168 -11.49 -1.83 -23.90
CA PHE A 168 -11.40 -3.26 -24.18
C PHE A 168 -12.71 -3.84 -24.70
#